data_a45ead24ea6375a4ddc8b575319e34a5
#
_entry.id   a45ead24ea6375a4ddc8b575319e34a5
#
_cell.length_a   1.000
_cell.length_b   1.000
_cell.length_c   1.000
_cell.angle_alpha   90.00
_cell.angle_beta   90.00
_cell.angle_gamma   90.00
#
_symmetry.space_group_name_H-M   'P 1'
#
loop_
_entity.id
_entity.type
_entity.pdbx_description
1 polymer ?
#
loop_
_entity_poly.entity_id
_entity_poly.type
_entity_poly.pdbx_seq_one_letter_code
_entity_poly.pdbx_strand_id
1 'polypeptide(L)'
;MLTLFAVGFVAMARHVTTTGAFYGFISQGLGQVWGMAAGLVATLAYVVFEGSLIGVFSYFTQSTLDSWWGIKPNWFLLAVIGIVLIALFGHYDINIAAAFLGVCLVAEVLLLAAMAFTVLFHGGGDDGLIAGAINPVNAFKDLAAGGNMPGSSASLGASIDGTAVAAGSAAIGVFFAFWSWVGFETTAVYGEESRDPKRIVPPATMIAVVGLGIFYTFVSWMAVSGTGAKQSIETSAGSNPVDLMKGTFDQYLGHPSTYAFDFLIVTGSFACALAFHNAASRYIYALGRELPAFQNNLGATHKVHASPHVASATQSLITLVITILFWAKMGNDVVQAAYIYEYGVLAVLGTMAILLVQALCSIAVIWYFQVKKVHPGNIVTTGIIPALGAIGMLYVCYLLFSNLSFAGGAASGSLLYKLIPYIVGATALIGLLGCLYIKSRDPALYQRIGRTVLEDAHERD
;
A
#
# COMPACT_ATOMS: atom_id res chain seq x y z
N MET A 1 0.40 -2.72 -15.02
CA MET A 1 0.85 -3.96 -14.35
C MET A 1 -0.17 -4.42 -13.30
N LEU A 2 -0.54 -3.61 -12.31
CA LEU A 2 -1.53 -3.99 -11.30
C LEU A 2 -2.91 -4.33 -11.87
N THR A 3 -3.35 -3.66 -12.94
CA THR A 3 -4.56 -4.05 -13.68
C THR A 3 -4.45 -5.47 -14.25
N LEU A 4 -3.28 -5.85 -14.77
CA LEU A 4 -3.04 -7.22 -15.26
C LEU A 4 -3.08 -8.22 -14.10
N PHE A 5 -2.47 -7.89 -12.98
CA PHE A 5 -2.58 -8.67 -11.75
C PHE A 5 -4.05 -8.82 -11.31
N ALA A 6 -4.80 -7.71 -11.27
CA ALA A 6 -6.19 -7.70 -10.79
C ALA A 6 -7.11 -8.62 -11.61
N VAL A 7 -6.89 -8.79 -12.91
CA VAL A 7 -7.66 -9.73 -13.74
C VAL A 7 -7.57 -11.15 -13.21
N GLY A 8 -6.36 -11.64 -12.91
CA GLY A 8 -6.15 -12.96 -12.34
C GLY A 8 -6.65 -13.08 -10.89
N PHE A 9 -6.40 -12.04 -10.08
CA PHE A 9 -6.85 -11.95 -8.70
C PHE A 9 -8.38 -12.04 -8.58
N VAL A 10 -9.09 -11.27 -9.40
CA VAL A 10 -10.55 -11.28 -9.49
C VAL A 10 -11.09 -12.63 -9.96
N ALA A 11 -10.41 -13.27 -10.93
CA ALA A 11 -10.79 -14.63 -11.36
C ALA A 11 -10.73 -15.62 -10.18
N MET A 12 -9.69 -15.51 -9.34
CA MET A 12 -9.54 -16.36 -8.15
C MET A 12 -10.59 -16.02 -7.08
N ALA A 13 -10.87 -14.73 -6.83
CA ALA A 13 -11.86 -14.27 -5.85
C ALA A 13 -13.30 -14.73 -6.14
N ARG A 14 -13.62 -15.10 -7.38
CA ARG A 14 -14.91 -15.70 -7.73
C ARG A 14 -15.07 -17.14 -7.25
N HIS A 15 -13.98 -17.81 -6.95
CA HIS A 15 -13.97 -19.22 -6.57
C HIS A 15 -13.54 -19.46 -5.13
N VAL A 16 -12.69 -18.60 -4.61
CA VAL A 16 -12.12 -18.71 -3.26
C VAL A 16 -12.48 -17.48 -2.46
N THR A 17 -13.17 -17.67 -1.34
CA THR A 17 -13.49 -16.61 -0.37
C THR A 17 -12.73 -16.90 0.90
N THR A 18 -11.96 -15.94 1.42
CA THR A 18 -11.15 -16.09 2.62
C THR A 18 -10.75 -14.73 3.19
N THR A 19 -10.76 -14.58 4.50
CA THR A 19 -10.31 -13.35 5.19
C THR A 19 -8.84 -13.02 4.93
N GLY A 20 -8.01 -14.03 4.72
CA GLY A 20 -6.59 -13.86 4.39
C GLY A 20 -6.32 -13.92 2.89
N ALA A 21 -7.03 -13.14 2.07
CA ALA A 21 -7.03 -13.15 0.60
C ALA A 21 -5.82 -13.80 -0.08
N PHE A 22 -4.63 -13.20 -0.02
CA PHE A 22 -3.39 -13.77 -0.60
C PHE A 22 -3.01 -15.12 -0.01
N TYR A 23 -3.14 -15.25 1.31
CA TYR A 23 -2.86 -16.49 2.02
C TYR A 23 -3.69 -17.65 1.48
N GLY A 24 -5.02 -17.45 1.38
CA GLY A 24 -5.95 -18.45 0.86
C GLY A 24 -5.71 -18.74 -0.62
N PHE A 25 -5.56 -17.71 -1.45
CA PHE A 25 -5.37 -17.88 -2.90
C PHE A 25 -4.08 -18.63 -3.23
N ILE A 26 -2.98 -18.29 -2.56
CA ILE A 26 -1.69 -18.96 -2.77
C ILE A 26 -1.73 -20.38 -2.21
N SER A 27 -2.38 -20.59 -1.07
CA SER A 27 -2.56 -21.97 -0.51
C SER A 27 -3.33 -22.86 -1.47
N GLN A 28 -4.40 -22.39 -2.08
CA GLN A 28 -5.20 -23.13 -3.05
C GLN A 28 -4.46 -23.37 -4.36
N GLY A 29 -3.71 -22.37 -4.84
CA GLY A 29 -2.92 -22.47 -6.08
C GLY A 29 -1.67 -23.33 -5.92
N LEU A 30 -0.73 -22.93 -5.07
CA LEU A 30 0.61 -23.50 -4.94
C LEU A 30 0.76 -24.47 -3.76
N GLY A 31 -0.21 -24.50 -2.85
CA GLY A 31 -0.21 -25.35 -1.66
C GLY A 31 0.16 -24.61 -0.38
N GLN A 32 -0.10 -25.28 0.75
CA GLN A 32 -0.07 -24.73 2.09
C GLN A 32 1.27 -24.08 2.49
N VAL A 33 2.39 -24.69 2.05
CA VAL A 33 3.74 -24.19 2.37
C VAL A 33 3.97 -22.80 1.79
N TRP A 34 3.64 -22.60 0.52
CA TRP A 34 3.73 -21.30 -0.15
C TRP A 34 2.68 -20.31 0.36
N GLY A 35 1.49 -20.82 0.69
CA GLY A 35 0.44 -20.03 1.31
C GLY A 35 0.87 -19.45 2.65
N MET A 36 1.42 -20.26 3.55
CA MET A 36 1.89 -19.80 4.87
C MET A 36 3.01 -18.77 4.75
N ALA A 37 3.98 -19.00 3.85
CA ALA A 37 5.03 -18.02 3.59
C ALA A 37 4.45 -16.68 3.12
N ALA A 38 3.58 -16.71 2.12
CA ALA A 38 2.92 -15.52 1.60
C ALA A 38 2.01 -14.84 2.64
N GLY A 39 1.31 -15.63 3.46
CA GLY A 39 0.48 -15.12 4.55
C GLY A 39 1.28 -14.33 5.58
N LEU A 40 2.44 -14.85 6.00
CA LEU A 40 3.32 -14.13 6.93
C LEU A 40 3.94 -12.87 6.28
N VAL A 41 4.36 -12.94 5.02
CA VAL A 41 4.91 -11.78 4.30
C VAL A 41 3.83 -10.71 4.08
N ALA A 42 2.60 -11.10 3.73
CA ALA A 42 1.48 -10.17 3.62
C ALA A 42 1.13 -9.54 4.98
N THR A 43 1.13 -10.32 6.05
CA THR A 43 0.94 -9.82 7.42
C THR A 43 2.02 -8.79 7.76
N LEU A 44 3.30 -9.09 7.51
CA LEU A 44 4.39 -8.14 7.69
C LEU A 44 4.12 -6.84 6.92
N ALA A 45 3.73 -6.94 5.64
CA ALA A 45 3.46 -5.77 4.80
C ALA A 45 2.38 -4.87 5.42
N TYR A 46 1.22 -5.41 5.75
CA TYR A 46 0.12 -4.63 6.31
C TYR A 46 0.41 -4.07 7.70
N VAL A 47 1.13 -4.83 8.53
CA VAL A 47 1.59 -4.39 9.86
C VAL A 47 2.50 -3.16 9.75
N VAL A 48 3.50 -3.22 8.88
CA VAL A 48 4.44 -2.09 8.73
C VAL A 48 3.84 -0.91 7.98
N PHE A 49 2.84 -1.14 7.11
CA PHE A 49 2.11 -0.05 6.45
C PHE A 49 1.34 0.82 7.43
N GLU A 50 0.69 0.24 8.43
CA GLU A 50 0.04 1.05 9.48
C GLU A 50 1.08 1.91 10.21
N GLY A 51 2.21 1.32 10.66
CA GLY A 51 3.28 2.09 11.29
C GLY A 51 3.82 3.21 10.41
N SER A 52 4.02 2.92 9.11
CA SER A 52 4.40 3.91 8.11
C SER A 52 3.40 5.09 8.08
N LEU A 53 2.12 4.79 8.02
CA LEU A 53 1.07 5.80 7.90
C LEU A 53 0.84 6.58 9.20
N ILE A 54 1.12 6.02 10.36
CA ILE A 54 1.16 6.75 11.64
C ILE A 54 2.28 7.79 11.63
N GLY A 55 3.44 7.44 11.09
CA GLY A 55 4.54 8.40 10.90
C GLY A 55 4.12 9.58 10.05
N VAL A 56 3.57 9.34 8.86
CA VAL A 56 3.13 10.42 7.96
C VAL A 56 1.92 11.20 8.48
N PHE A 57 0.99 10.55 9.17
CA PHE A 57 -0.11 11.23 9.87
C PHE A 57 0.41 12.23 10.91
N SER A 58 1.39 11.85 11.71
CA SER A 58 2.01 12.72 12.71
C SER A 58 2.70 13.92 12.07
N TYR A 59 3.41 13.68 10.96
CA TYR A 59 4.08 14.71 10.19
C TYR A 59 3.08 15.72 9.61
N PHE A 60 2.05 15.27 8.92
CA PHE A 60 1.05 16.15 8.34
C PHE A 60 0.25 16.90 9.40
N THR A 61 -0.10 16.23 10.51
CA THR A 61 -0.80 16.88 11.61
C THR A 61 0.05 17.99 12.22
N GLN A 62 1.33 17.75 12.52
CA GLN A 62 2.21 18.78 13.05
C GLN A 62 2.39 19.92 12.04
N SER A 63 2.61 19.62 10.77
CA SER A 63 2.80 20.61 9.70
C SER A 63 1.56 21.50 9.54
N THR A 64 0.36 20.91 9.60
CA THR A 64 -0.91 21.64 9.53
C THR A 64 -1.10 22.55 10.73
N LEU A 65 -0.86 22.05 11.95
CA LEU A 65 -0.97 22.84 13.19
C LEU A 65 0.04 24.01 13.22
N ASP A 66 1.25 23.77 12.73
CA ASP A 66 2.27 24.81 12.57
C ASP A 66 1.84 25.86 11.55
N SER A 67 1.35 25.43 10.38
CA SER A 67 0.90 26.34 9.31
C SER A 67 -0.28 27.20 9.73
N TRP A 68 -1.24 26.67 10.50
CA TRP A 68 -2.47 27.36 10.85
C TRP A 68 -2.35 28.24 12.11
N TRP A 69 -1.62 27.73 13.11
CA TRP A 69 -1.60 28.34 14.45
C TRP A 69 -0.20 28.53 15.03
N GLY A 70 0.87 28.17 14.32
CA GLY A 70 2.24 28.25 14.81
C GLY A 70 2.54 27.27 15.95
N ILE A 71 1.76 26.18 16.08
CA ILE A 71 1.89 25.21 17.17
C ILE A 71 2.61 23.97 16.64
N LYS A 72 3.69 23.57 17.31
CA LYS A 72 4.52 22.40 16.98
C LYS A 72 4.46 21.33 18.08
N PRO A 73 3.35 20.56 18.20
CA PRO A 73 3.27 19.49 19.18
C PRO A 73 4.34 18.43 18.87
N ASN A 74 4.75 17.67 19.90
CA ASN A 74 5.64 16.55 19.68
C ASN A 74 4.97 15.51 18.77
N TRP A 75 5.65 15.11 17.70
CA TRP A 75 5.12 14.15 16.71
C TRP A 75 4.77 12.80 17.35
N PHE A 76 5.56 12.34 18.34
CA PHE A 76 5.28 11.10 19.06
C PHE A 76 3.92 11.15 19.80
N LEU A 77 3.60 12.30 20.42
CA LEU A 77 2.29 12.49 21.04
C LEU A 77 1.16 12.38 20.00
N LEU A 78 1.33 13.01 18.84
CA LEU A 78 0.34 12.95 17.75
C LEU A 78 0.20 11.50 17.22
N ALA A 79 1.31 10.78 17.08
CA ALA A 79 1.31 9.36 16.70
C ALA A 79 0.54 8.51 17.72
N VAL A 80 0.80 8.68 19.01
CA VAL A 80 0.08 7.96 20.08
C VAL A 80 -1.42 8.26 20.05
N ILE A 81 -1.80 9.52 19.84
CA ILE A 81 -3.22 9.90 19.68
C ILE A 81 -3.82 9.17 18.48
N GLY A 82 -3.13 9.16 17.32
CA GLY A 82 -3.56 8.45 16.14
C GLY A 82 -3.76 6.95 16.37
N ILE A 83 -2.79 6.29 17.02
CA ILE A 83 -2.86 4.86 17.36
C ILE A 83 -4.05 4.57 18.29
N VAL A 84 -4.26 5.39 19.33
CA VAL A 84 -5.39 5.23 20.25
C VAL A 84 -6.73 5.38 19.53
N LEU A 85 -6.86 6.39 18.66
CA LEU A 85 -8.07 6.58 17.86
C LEU A 85 -8.31 5.39 16.93
N ILE A 86 -7.28 4.90 16.24
CA ILE A 86 -7.38 3.70 15.39
C ILE A 86 -7.78 2.47 16.19
N ALA A 87 -7.19 2.27 17.37
CA ALA A 87 -7.55 1.16 18.25
C ALA A 87 -9.02 1.22 18.69
N LEU A 88 -9.53 2.42 18.96
CA LEU A 88 -10.95 2.63 19.29
C LEU A 88 -11.84 2.29 18.09
N PHE A 89 -11.55 2.81 16.89
CA PHE A 89 -12.30 2.49 15.68
C PHE A 89 -12.25 0.98 15.34
N GLY A 90 -11.08 0.35 15.51
CA GLY A 90 -10.91 -1.09 15.25
C GLY A 90 -11.61 -1.99 16.28
N HIS A 91 -11.89 -1.48 17.48
CA HIS A 91 -12.62 -2.21 18.51
C HIS A 91 -14.14 -2.20 18.28
N TYR A 92 -14.68 -1.07 17.81
CA TYR A 92 -16.11 -0.88 17.57
C TYR A 92 -16.53 -1.44 16.20
N ASP A 93 -17.77 -1.15 15.81
CA ASP A 93 -18.39 -1.64 14.59
C ASP A 93 -17.66 -1.12 13.33
N ILE A 94 -17.35 -2.03 12.43
CA ILE A 94 -16.71 -1.74 11.13
C ILE A 94 -17.53 -0.74 10.30
N ASN A 95 -18.85 -0.67 10.47
CA ASN A 95 -19.71 0.25 9.72
C ASN A 95 -19.40 1.72 10.05
N ILE A 96 -19.03 2.03 11.30
CA ILE A 96 -18.64 3.39 11.70
C ILE A 96 -17.30 3.75 11.04
N ALA A 97 -16.34 2.85 11.09
CA ALA A 97 -15.05 3.03 10.42
C ALA A 97 -15.23 3.20 8.91
N ALA A 98 -16.03 2.35 8.26
CA ALA A 98 -16.32 2.40 6.83
C ALA A 98 -17.03 3.71 6.41
N ALA A 99 -17.96 4.20 7.22
CA ALA A 99 -18.64 5.47 6.95
C ALA A 99 -17.66 6.66 7.03
N PHE A 100 -16.81 6.69 8.06
CA PHE A 100 -15.76 7.72 8.19
C PHE A 100 -14.79 7.69 7.00
N LEU A 101 -14.24 6.51 6.67
CA LEU A 101 -13.35 6.31 5.53
C LEU A 101 -14.01 6.77 4.22
N GLY A 102 -15.29 6.44 4.01
CA GLY A 102 -16.04 6.81 2.82
C GLY A 102 -16.23 8.33 2.68
N VAL A 103 -16.52 9.02 3.77
CA VAL A 103 -16.64 10.49 3.76
C VAL A 103 -15.31 11.17 3.45
N CYS A 104 -14.21 10.74 4.09
CA CYS A 104 -12.88 11.25 3.81
C CYS A 104 -12.50 11.03 2.33
N LEU A 105 -12.68 9.82 1.82
CA LEU A 105 -12.36 9.48 0.43
C LEU A 105 -13.14 10.36 -0.56
N VAL A 106 -14.45 10.53 -0.36
CA VAL A 106 -15.28 11.35 -1.25
C VAL A 106 -14.82 12.80 -1.22
N ALA A 107 -14.55 13.36 -0.05
CA ALA A 107 -14.07 14.73 0.09
C ALA A 107 -12.72 14.96 -0.60
N GLU A 108 -11.77 14.02 -0.44
CA GLU A 108 -10.46 14.05 -1.09
C GLU A 108 -10.57 13.98 -2.61
N VAL A 109 -11.35 13.02 -3.13
CA VAL A 109 -11.57 12.87 -4.57
C VAL A 109 -12.20 14.13 -5.16
N LEU A 110 -13.19 14.72 -4.49
CA LEU A 110 -13.83 15.95 -4.96
C LEU A 110 -12.88 17.14 -4.97
N LEU A 111 -12.07 17.31 -3.94
CA LEU A 111 -11.11 18.41 -3.86
C LEU A 111 -10.02 18.28 -4.93
N LEU A 112 -9.44 17.09 -5.07
CA LEU A 112 -8.41 16.81 -6.10
C LEU A 112 -8.98 16.94 -7.52
N ALA A 113 -10.21 16.45 -7.74
CA ALA A 113 -10.90 16.60 -9.02
C ALA A 113 -11.17 18.07 -9.35
N ALA A 114 -11.65 18.86 -8.37
CA ALA A 114 -11.88 20.29 -8.57
C ALA A 114 -10.60 21.01 -9.02
N MET A 115 -9.47 20.76 -8.34
CA MET A 115 -8.18 21.30 -8.75
C MET A 115 -7.81 20.86 -10.18
N ALA A 116 -7.86 19.55 -10.46
CA ALA A 116 -7.44 19.03 -11.75
C ALA A 116 -8.32 19.55 -12.92
N PHE A 117 -9.64 19.62 -12.74
CA PHE A 117 -10.52 20.21 -13.76
C PHE A 117 -10.31 21.71 -13.92
N THR A 118 -10.03 22.44 -12.84
CA THR A 118 -9.72 23.88 -12.93
C THR A 118 -8.45 24.10 -13.75
N VAL A 119 -7.37 23.35 -13.49
CA VAL A 119 -6.14 23.40 -14.30
C VAL A 119 -6.43 23.07 -15.76
N LEU A 120 -7.22 22.02 -16.02
CA LEU A 120 -7.59 21.59 -17.37
C LEU A 120 -8.33 22.72 -18.13
N PHE A 121 -9.33 23.36 -17.50
CA PHE A 121 -10.11 24.42 -18.12
C PHE A 121 -9.32 25.73 -18.32
N HIS A 122 -8.29 25.99 -17.50
CA HIS A 122 -7.35 27.09 -17.74
C HIS A 122 -6.32 26.79 -18.82
N GLY A 123 -6.23 25.53 -19.29
CA GLY A 123 -5.27 25.13 -20.32
C GLY A 123 -3.85 24.86 -19.79
N GLY A 124 -3.69 24.67 -18.47
CA GLY A 124 -2.40 24.50 -17.80
C GLY A 124 -1.82 25.82 -17.29
N GLY A 125 -0.54 25.80 -16.89
CA GLY A 125 0.24 27.00 -16.53
C GLY A 125 0.93 27.63 -17.75
N ASP A 126 2.06 28.30 -17.52
CA ASP A 126 2.81 29.01 -18.56
C ASP A 126 3.27 28.09 -19.71
N ASP A 127 3.55 26.81 -19.42
CA ASP A 127 3.93 25.80 -20.40
C ASP A 127 2.73 25.13 -21.10
N GLY A 128 1.49 25.50 -20.75
CA GLY A 128 0.27 24.86 -21.21
C GLY A 128 0.10 23.43 -20.67
N LEU A 129 -0.78 22.66 -21.31
CA LEU A 129 -0.97 21.25 -20.96
C LEU A 129 0.21 20.42 -21.47
N ILE A 130 1.01 19.86 -20.56
CA ILE A 130 2.24 19.13 -20.88
C ILE A 130 1.89 17.69 -21.29
N ALA A 131 1.52 17.50 -22.57
CA ALA A 131 1.15 16.18 -23.11
C ALA A 131 2.27 15.13 -22.98
N GLY A 132 3.53 15.56 -22.96
CA GLY A 132 4.67 14.67 -22.73
C GLY A 132 4.69 13.98 -21.37
N ALA A 133 4.04 14.56 -20.36
CA ALA A 133 4.00 14.01 -18.99
C ALA A 133 3.16 12.72 -18.86
N ILE A 134 2.17 12.52 -19.75
CA ILE A 134 1.36 11.28 -19.75
C ILE A 134 1.89 10.20 -20.71
N ASN A 135 2.93 10.50 -21.47
CA ASN A 135 3.52 9.52 -22.37
C ASN A 135 4.54 8.63 -21.65
N PRO A 136 4.24 7.36 -21.37
CA PRO A 136 5.14 6.48 -20.62
C PRO A 136 6.48 6.26 -21.33
N VAL A 137 6.54 6.40 -22.64
CA VAL A 137 7.79 6.27 -23.41
C VAL A 137 8.80 7.33 -22.98
N ASN A 138 8.37 8.53 -22.59
CA ASN A 138 9.27 9.58 -22.14
C ASN A 138 9.98 9.24 -20.83
N ALA A 139 9.32 8.47 -19.93
CA ALA A 139 9.93 8.02 -18.68
C ALA A 139 11.01 6.93 -18.90
N PHE A 140 10.97 6.23 -20.04
CA PHE A 140 11.84 5.08 -20.33
C PHE A 140 12.74 5.27 -21.57
N LYS A 141 12.83 6.48 -22.12
CA LYS A 141 13.66 6.78 -23.31
C LYS A 141 15.13 6.37 -23.12
N ASP A 142 15.69 6.66 -21.95
CA ASP A 142 17.09 6.38 -21.66
C ASP A 142 17.38 4.88 -21.58
N LEU A 143 16.39 4.08 -21.14
CA LEU A 143 16.49 2.63 -21.13
C LEU A 143 16.54 2.07 -22.56
N ALA A 144 15.66 2.59 -23.44
CA ALA A 144 15.59 2.17 -24.84
C ALA A 144 16.82 2.57 -25.65
N ALA A 145 17.49 3.66 -25.28
CA ALA A 145 18.71 4.15 -25.92
C ALA A 145 20.00 3.43 -25.48
N GLY A 146 19.91 2.42 -24.60
CA GLY A 146 21.09 1.72 -24.07
C GLY A 146 21.90 2.57 -23.08
N GLY A 147 21.32 3.66 -22.60
CA GLY A 147 21.89 4.49 -21.54
C GLY A 147 21.82 3.78 -20.18
N ASN A 148 22.24 4.48 -19.15
CA ASN A 148 22.14 3.98 -17.79
C ASN A 148 20.67 3.61 -17.48
N MET A 149 20.47 2.52 -16.74
CA MET A 149 19.14 2.08 -16.30
C MET A 149 18.28 3.26 -15.84
N PRO A 150 16.96 3.28 -16.13
CA PRO A 150 16.08 4.27 -15.57
C PRO A 150 16.30 4.30 -14.05
N GLY A 151 16.80 5.41 -13.55
CA GLY A 151 17.12 5.54 -12.14
C GLY A 151 18.58 5.61 -11.79
N SER A 152 19.50 5.54 -12.73
CA SER A 152 20.83 6.05 -12.43
C SER A 152 20.74 7.58 -12.31
N SER A 153 21.37 8.10 -11.26
CA SER A 153 21.44 9.56 -11.02
C SER A 153 22.00 10.36 -12.20
N ALA A 154 22.67 9.71 -13.14
CA ALA A 154 23.24 10.30 -14.35
C ALA A 154 22.21 10.56 -15.45
N SER A 155 21.08 9.83 -15.50
CA SER A 155 20.11 9.95 -16.59
C SER A 155 19.13 11.12 -16.44
N LEU A 156 18.96 11.62 -15.23
CA LEU A 156 18.05 12.75 -14.93
C LEU A 156 18.77 13.97 -14.35
N GLY A 157 20.08 13.92 -14.20
CA GLY A 157 20.91 15.07 -13.93
C GLY A 157 21.07 16.02 -15.11
N ALA A 158 20.12 15.98 -16.05
CA ALA A 158 20.03 16.95 -17.13
C ALA A 158 19.82 18.32 -16.50
N SER A 159 20.73 19.24 -16.77
CA SER A 159 20.52 20.64 -16.43
C SER A 159 19.31 21.15 -17.22
N ILE A 160 18.27 21.58 -16.54
CA ILE A 160 17.21 22.38 -17.14
C ILE A 160 17.77 23.79 -17.20
N ASP A 161 17.97 24.34 -18.39
CA ASP A 161 18.56 25.66 -18.63
C ASP A 161 19.91 25.92 -17.95
N GLY A 162 20.77 24.91 -17.85
CA GLY A 162 22.09 25.02 -17.23
C GLY A 162 22.11 24.98 -15.69
N THR A 163 20.95 24.84 -15.04
CA THR A 163 20.85 24.67 -13.60
C THR A 163 20.84 23.18 -13.25
N ALA A 164 21.73 22.74 -12.37
CA ALA A 164 21.73 21.35 -11.89
C ALA A 164 20.44 21.10 -11.09
N VAL A 165 19.58 20.22 -11.60
CA VAL A 165 18.37 19.77 -10.90
C VAL A 165 18.72 18.53 -10.09
N ALA A 166 18.08 18.36 -8.93
CA ALA A 166 18.24 17.16 -8.13
C ALA A 166 17.93 15.90 -8.98
N ALA A 167 18.82 14.91 -8.89
CA ALA A 167 18.71 13.69 -9.66
C ALA A 167 17.42 12.94 -9.30
N GLY A 168 16.62 12.56 -10.31
CA GLY A 168 15.44 11.74 -10.17
C GLY A 168 15.66 10.31 -10.66
N SER A 169 14.72 9.43 -10.43
CA SER A 169 14.76 8.03 -10.86
C SER A 169 13.40 7.55 -11.38
N ALA A 170 13.28 7.33 -12.68
CA ALA A 170 12.08 6.75 -13.25
C ALA A 170 11.78 5.35 -12.69
N ALA A 171 12.81 4.55 -12.40
CA ALA A 171 12.68 3.23 -11.80
C ALA A 171 12.05 3.32 -10.39
N ILE A 172 12.50 4.26 -9.58
CA ILE A 172 11.97 4.50 -8.24
C ILE A 172 10.60 5.16 -8.33
N GLY A 173 10.35 6.03 -9.29
CA GLY A 173 9.02 6.57 -9.57
C GLY A 173 7.99 5.48 -9.85
N VAL A 174 8.34 4.47 -10.65
CA VAL A 174 7.50 3.29 -10.89
C VAL A 174 7.25 2.51 -9.60
N PHE A 175 8.26 2.32 -8.75
CA PHE A 175 8.11 1.64 -7.46
C PHE A 175 7.16 2.40 -6.52
N PHE A 176 7.31 3.73 -6.38
CA PHE A 176 6.40 4.54 -5.58
C PHE A 176 4.99 4.63 -6.17
N ALA A 177 4.84 4.54 -7.50
CA ALA A 177 3.54 4.40 -8.12
C ALA A 177 2.84 3.10 -7.67
N PHE A 178 3.56 1.99 -7.46
CA PHE A 178 2.98 0.79 -6.86
C PHE A 178 2.52 1.02 -5.42
N TRP A 179 3.31 1.72 -4.61
CA TRP A 179 2.90 2.10 -3.25
C TRP A 179 1.56 2.82 -3.24
N SER A 180 1.34 3.75 -4.17
CA SER A 180 0.09 4.51 -4.26
C SER A 180 -1.15 3.66 -4.56
N TRP A 181 -0.98 2.45 -5.10
CA TRP A 181 -2.08 1.51 -5.39
C TRP A 181 -2.30 0.43 -4.35
N VAL A 182 -1.36 0.24 -3.42
CA VAL A 182 -1.50 -0.79 -2.38
C VAL A 182 -2.78 -0.55 -1.59
N GLY A 183 -3.57 -1.61 -1.44
CA GLY A 183 -4.85 -1.57 -0.73
C GLY A 183 -6.06 -1.96 -1.59
N PHE A 184 -6.02 -1.85 -2.93
CA PHE A 184 -7.15 -2.26 -3.77
C PHE A 184 -7.49 -3.75 -3.61
N GLU A 185 -6.53 -4.57 -3.30
CA GLU A 185 -6.65 -6.01 -3.07
C GLU A 185 -7.33 -6.34 -1.74
N THR A 186 -7.42 -5.40 -0.81
CA THR A 186 -8.12 -5.60 0.47
C THR A 186 -9.61 -5.83 0.30
N THR A 187 -10.18 -5.48 -0.85
CA THR A 187 -11.56 -5.86 -1.21
C THR A 187 -11.84 -7.35 -1.00
N ALA A 188 -10.86 -8.22 -1.28
CA ALA A 188 -10.99 -9.66 -1.06
C ALA A 188 -10.77 -10.06 0.42
N VAL A 189 -10.07 -9.25 1.22
CA VAL A 189 -9.90 -9.47 2.67
C VAL A 189 -11.25 -9.35 3.41
N TYR A 190 -12.13 -8.48 2.91
CA TYR A 190 -13.50 -8.33 3.41
C TYR A 190 -14.50 -9.31 2.80
N GLY A 191 -14.02 -10.31 2.07
CA GLY A 191 -14.86 -11.28 1.38
C GLY A 191 -15.83 -12.01 2.33
N GLU A 192 -15.36 -12.45 3.51
CA GLU A 192 -16.20 -13.15 4.50
C GLU A 192 -17.26 -12.23 5.17
N GLU A 193 -17.06 -10.92 5.14
CA GLU A 193 -17.98 -9.92 5.69
C GLU A 193 -18.98 -9.40 4.63
N SER A 194 -18.76 -9.73 3.36
CA SER A 194 -19.60 -9.30 2.23
C SER A 194 -20.80 -10.22 2.05
N ARG A 195 -22.00 -9.65 1.76
CA ARG A 195 -23.24 -10.42 1.53
C ARG A 195 -23.16 -11.39 0.33
N ASP A 196 -22.49 -10.99 -0.73
CA ASP A 196 -22.27 -11.82 -1.94
C ASP A 196 -20.86 -11.54 -2.48
N PRO A 197 -19.81 -12.13 -1.84
CA PRO A 197 -18.44 -11.80 -2.19
C PRO A 197 -18.09 -12.14 -3.64
N LYS A 198 -18.64 -13.22 -4.18
CA LYS A 198 -18.37 -13.66 -5.55
C LYS A 198 -18.88 -12.68 -6.62
N ARG A 199 -19.90 -11.88 -6.29
CA ARG A 199 -20.47 -10.86 -7.19
C ARG A 199 -19.97 -9.45 -6.89
N ILE A 200 -19.71 -9.11 -5.62
CA ILE A 200 -19.36 -7.75 -5.19
C ILE A 200 -17.86 -7.49 -5.27
N VAL A 201 -17.01 -8.42 -4.78
CA VAL A 201 -15.55 -8.24 -4.73
C VAL A 201 -14.95 -8.05 -6.13
N PRO A 202 -15.29 -8.83 -7.18
CA PRO A 202 -14.70 -8.67 -8.50
C PRO A 202 -14.88 -7.29 -9.12
N PRO A 203 -16.08 -6.73 -9.25
CA PRO A 203 -16.22 -5.39 -9.82
C PRO A 203 -15.64 -4.30 -8.92
N ALA A 204 -15.76 -4.41 -7.60
CA ALA A 204 -15.17 -3.46 -6.66
C ALA A 204 -13.65 -3.37 -6.83
N THR A 205 -12.96 -4.50 -6.92
CA THR A 205 -11.52 -4.57 -7.17
C THR A 205 -11.15 -3.93 -8.52
N MET A 206 -11.90 -4.24 -9.58
CA MET A 206 -11.61 -3.70 -10.91
C MET A 206 -11.88 -2.19 -10.98
N ILE A 207 -12.96 -1.71 -10.37
CA ILE A 207 -13.27 -0.27 -10.29
C ILE A 207 -12.17 0.44 -9.49
N ALA A 208 -11.74 -0.12 -8.36
CA ALA A 208 -10.67 0.46 -7.57
C ALA A 208 -9.37 0.56 -8.37
N VAL A 209 -8.87 -0.54 -8.95
CA VAL A 209 -7.57 -0.54 -9.61
C VAL A 209 -7.56 0.32 -10.88
N VAL A 210 -8.61 0.27 -11.70
CA VAL A 210 -8.68 1.03 -12.96
C VAL A 210 -9.07 2.49 -12.68
N GLY A 211 -10.06 2.70 -11.81
CA GLY A 211 -10.53 4.04 -11.45
C GLY A 211 -9.43 4.88 -10.77
N LEU A 212 -8.73 4.30 -9.79
CA LEU A 212 -7.57 4.97 -9.18
C LEU A 212 -6.46 5.24 -10.20
N GLY A 213 -6.21 4.30 -11.12
CA GLY A 213 -5.22 4.50 -12.18
C GLY A 213 -5.49 5.69 -13.05
N ILE A 214 -6.71 5.82 -13.53
CA ILE A 214 -7.14 6.96 -14.35
C ILE A 214 -7.09 8.25 -13.52
N PHE A 215 -7.62 8.21 -12.31
CA PHE A 215 -7.71 9.38 -11.44
C PHE A 215 -6.33 9.91 -11.04
N TYR A 216 -5.42 9.04 -10.57
CA TYR A 216 -4.06 9.44 -10.19
C TYR A 216 -3.27 9.99 -11.38
N THR A 217 -3.37 9.34 -12.54
CA THR A 217 -2.73 9.83 -13.76
C THR A 217 -3.24 11.21 -14.14
N PHE A 218 -4.56 11.42 -14.10
CA PHE A 218 -5.18 12.70 -14.42
C PHE A 218 -4.78 13.81 -13.44
N VAL A 219 -4.90 13.55 -12.13
CA VAL A 219 -4.55 14.55 -11.09
C VAL A 219 -3.06 14.90 -11.13
N SER A 220 -2.19 13.90 -11.24
CA SER A 220 -0.74 14.14 -11.33
C SER A 220 -0.35 14.89 -12.60
N TRP A 221 -0.96 14.56 -13.73
CA TRP A 221 -0.74 15.28 -14.97
C TRP A 221 -1.18 16.74 -14.87
N MET A 222 -2.33 16.99 -14.28
CA MET A 222 -2.83 18.37 -14.08
C MET A 222 -1.96 19.14 -13.10
N ALA A 223 -1.50 18.53 -12.01
CA ALA A 223 -0.59 19.19 -11.06
C ALA A 223 0.72 19.62 -11.75
N VAL A 224 1.34 18.72 -12.54
CA VAL A 224 2.55 19.03 -13.30
C VAL A 224 2.29 20.07 -14.39
N SER A 225 1.16 19.98 -15.11
CA SER A 225 0.80 20.96 -16.14
C SER A 225 0.44 22.31 -15.57
N GLY A 226 -0.17 22.38 -14.39
CA GLY A 226 -0.51 23.63 -13.72
C GLY A 226 0.71 24.37 -13.18
N THR A 227 1.69 23.63 -12.69
CA THR A 227 2.91 24.22 -12.10
C THR A 227 4.02 24.45 -13.14
N GLY A 228 4.03 23.67 -14.24
CA GLY A 228 5.13 23.61 -15.21
C GLY A 228 6.17 22.54 -14.86
N ALA A 229 6.79 21.93 -15.86
CA ALA A 229 7.68 20.79 -15.67
C ALA A 229 8.90 21.11 -14.80
N LYS A 230 9.58 22.23 -15.08
CA LYS A 230 10.76 22.68 -14.31
C LYS A 230 10.42 22.96 -12.85
N GLN A 231 9.41 23.80 -12.64
CA GLN A 231 8.97 24.18 -11.29
C GLN A 231 8.49 22.98 -10.49
N SER A 232 7.81 22.00 -11.12
CA SER A 232 7.38 20.77 -10.45
C SER A 232 8.56 19.96 -9.93
N ILE A 233 9.65 19.85 -10.70
CA ILE A 233 10.87 19.15 -10.28
C ILE A 233 11.54 19.89 -9.12
N GLU A 234 11.72 21.20 -9.23
CA GLU A 234 12.35 22.03 -8.20
C GLU A 234 11.56 22.00 -6.88
N THR A 235 10.24 22.14 -6.95
CA THR A 235 9.36 22.09 -5.78
C THR A 235 9.35 20.69 -5.14
N SER A 236 9.28 19.62 -5.95
CA SER A 236 9.31 18.24 -5.43
C SER A 236 10.67 17.84 -4.83
N ALA A 237 11.75 18.49 -5.23
CA ALA A 237 13.08 18.33 -4.64
C ALA A 237 13.27 19.13 -3.33
N GLY A 238 12.30 19.96 -2.97
CA GLY A 238 12.28 20.76 -1.74
C GLY A 238 12.10 19.93 -0.48
N SER A 239 12.11 20.60 0.66
CA SER A 239 12.03 19.95 1.99
C SER A 239 10.61 19.50 2.37
N ASN A 240 9.57 20.05 1.72
CA ASN A 240 8.19 19.77 2.06
C ASN A 240 7.49 19.02 0.89
N PRO A 241 7.10 17.77 1.08
CA PRO A 241 6.57 16.92 0.00
C PRO A 241 5.22 17.39 -0.56
N VAL A 242 4.49 18.24 0.15
CA VAL A 242 3.15 18.70 -0.26
C VAL A 242 3.13 20.03 -0.99
N ASP A 243 4.29 20.73 -1.09
CA ASP A 243 4.34 22.09 -1.64
C ASP A 243 3.90 22.17 -3.11
N LEU A 244 4.19 21.15 -3.92
CA LEU A 244 3.72 21.08 -5.30
C LEU A 244 2.19 21.12 -5.37
N MET A 245 1.54 20.25 -4.62
CA MET A 245 0.07 20.19 -4.63
C MET A 245 -0.53 21.45 -4.01
N LYS A 246 -0.02 21.88 -2.86
CA LYS A 246 -0.50 23.06 -2.16
C LYS A 246 -0.37 24.34 -2.99
N GLY A 247 0.75 24.49 -3.71
CA GLY A 247 0.95 25.61 -4.65
C GLY A 247 -0.04 25.58 -5.82
N THR A 248 -0.32 24.38 -6.37
CA THR A 248 -1.33 24.23 -7.42
C THR A 248 -2.74 24.57 -6.92
N PHE A 249 -3.09 24.15 -5.70
CA PHE A 249 -4.37 24.53 -5.07
C PHE A 249 -4.49 26.04 -4.89
N ASP A 250 -3.47 26.70 -4.36
CA ASP A 250 -3.45 28.15 -4.13
C ASP A 250 -3.62 28.92 -5.45
N GLN A 251 -2.89 28.52 -6.48
CA GLN A 251 -2.91 29.15 -7.80
C GLN A 251 -4.26 29.04 -8.52
N TYR A 252 -4.91 27.86 -8.48
CA TYR A 252 -6.09 27.61 -9.32
C TYR A 252 -7.42 27.65 -8.58
N LEU A 253 -7.46 27.41 -7.28
CA LEU A 253 -8.67 27.45 -6.46
C LEU A 253 -8.63 28.53 -5.37
N GLY A 254 -7.49 29.22 -5.25
CA GLY A 254 -7.24 30.28 -4.28
C GLY A 254 -6.90 29.75 -2.88
N HIS A 255 -6.36 30.65 -2.08
CA HIS A 255 -5.81 30.35 -0.75
C HIS A 255 -6.72 29.55 0.20
N PRO A 256 -8.05 29.75 0.25
CA PRO A 256 -8.92 28.92 1.10
C PRO A 256 -8.87 27.44 0.80
N SER A 257 -8.56 27.03 -0.44
CA SER A 257 -8.44 25.62 -0.83
C SER A 257 -7.24 24.92 -0.18
N THR A 258 -6.20 25.66 0.17
CA THR A 258 -5.03 25.11 0.86
C THR A 258 -5.37 24.66 2.29
N TYR A 259 -6.28 25.32 2.98
CA TYR A 259 -6.77 24.88 4.28
C TYR A 259 -7.58 23.58 4.17
N ALA A 260 -8.42 23.49 3.13
CA ALA A 260 -9.15 22.25 2.85
C ALA A 260 -8.19 21.10 2.53
N PHE A 261 -7.16 21.36 1.75
CA PHE A 261 -6.11 20.39 1.44
C PHE A 261 -5.35 19.96 2.71
N ASP A 262 -4.90 20.91 3.53
CA ASP A 262 -4.20 20.62 4.79
C ASP A 262 -5.08 19.76 5.74
N PHE A 263 -6.38 20.05 5.83
CA PHE A 263 -7.31 19.25 6.62
C PHE A 263 -7.47 17.84 6.07
N LEU A 264 -7.67 17.72 4.76
CA LEU A 264 -7.92 16.43 4.12
C LEU A 264 -6.67 15.54 4.07
N ILE A 265 -5.46 16.09 3.96
CA ILE A 265 -4.25 15.25 4.02
C ILE A 265 -4.04 14.65 5.42
N VAL A 266 -4.44 15.35 6.47
CA VAL A 266 -4.43 14.82 7.85
C VAL A 266 -5.49 13.73 8.01
N THR A 267 -6.74 14.01 7.64
CA THR A 267 -7.83 13.02 7.77
C THR A 267 -7.63 11.82 6.85
N GLY A 268 -7.09 12.02 5.64
CA GLY A 268 -6.80 10.98 4.69
C GLY A 268 -5.65 10.06 5.12
N SER A 269 -4.57 10.64 5.67
CA SER A 269 -3.49 9.81 6.23
C SER A 269 -3.98 8.96 7.41
N PHE A 270 -4.84 9.51 8.28
CA PHE A 270 -5.51 8.76 9.35
C PHE A 270 -6.43 7.68 8.80
N ALA A 271 -7.27 8.01 7.81
CA ALA A 271 -8.19 7.08 7.18
C ALA A 271 -7.43 5.90 6.52
N CYS A 272 -6.32 6.21 5.85
CA CYS A 272 -5.46 5.21 5.25
C CYS A 272 -4.81 4.29 6.32
N ALA A 273 -4.29 4.86 7.41
CA ALA A 273 -3.75 4.09 8.54
C ALA A 273 -4.81 3.15 9.15
N LEU A 274 -6.04 3.63 9.34
CA LEU A 274 -7.17 2.82 9.82
C LEU A 274 -7.51 1.68 8.84
N ALA A 275 -7.47 1.92 7.53
CA ALA A 275 -7.73 0.88 6.54
C ALA A 275 -6.65 -0.23 6.58
N PHE A 276 -5.37 0.15 6.70
CA PHE A 276 -4.29 -0.82 6.86
C PHE A 276 -4.31 -1.55 8.20
N HIS A 277 -4.69 -0.87 9.28
CA HIS A 277 -4.94 -1.51 10.59
C HIS A 277 -5.99 -2.61 10.46
N ASN A 278 -7.10 -2.31 9.80
CA ASN A 278 -8.17 -3.28 9.57
C ASN A 278 -7.70 -4.48 8.73
N ALA A 279 -6.90 -4.25 7.70
CA ALA A 279 -6.32 -5.33 6.88
C ALA A 279 -5.32 -6.18 7.69
N ALA A 280 -4.37 -5.54 8.39
CA ALA A 280 -3.38 -6.23 9.24
C ALA A 280 -4.06 -7.10 10.31
N SER A 281 -5.05 -6.54 11.00
CA SER A 281 -5.82 -7.25 12.02
C SER A 281 -6.49 -8.52 11.47
N ARG A 282 -7.01 -8.46 10.23
CA ARG A 282 -7.63 -9.63 9.58
C ARG A 282 -6.61 -10.68 9.15
N TYR A 283 -5.43 -10.28 8.70
CA TYR A 283 -4.36 -11.25 8.43
C TYR A 283 -3.86 -11.92 9.71
N ILE A 284 -3.66 -11.16 10.79
CA ILE A 284 -3.31 -11.71 12.12
C ILE A 284 -4.40 -12.67 12.60
N TYR A 285 -5.67 -12.28 12.46
CA TYR A 285 -6.82 -13.12 12.81
C TYR A 285 -6.87 -14.39 11.98
N ALA A 286 -6.72 -14.30 10.65
CA ALA A 286 -6.78 -15.46 9.76
C ALA A 286 -5.70 -16.50 10.10
N LEU A 287 -4.47 -16.06 10.34
CA LEU A 287 -3.39 -16.95 10.78
C LEU A 287 -3.62 -17.47 12.20
N GLY A 288 -4.11 -16.63 13.12
CA GLY A 288 -4.43 -17.01 14.51
C GLY A 288 -5.52 -18.07 14.59
N ARG A 289 -6.56 -17.97 13.76
CA ARG A 289 -7.68 -18.91 13.69
C ARG A 289 -7.25 -20.33 13.31
N GLU A 290 -6.24 -20.46 12.45
CA GLU A 290 -5.78 -21.74 11.95
C GLU A 290 -4.75 -22.43 12.83
N LEU A 291 -4.02 -21.68 13.66
CA LEU A 291 -2.97 -22.19 14.52
C LEU A 291 -3.53 -22.47 15.93
N PRO A 292 -3.57 -23.74 16.40
CA PRO A 292 -4.21 -24.12 17.67
C PRO A 292 -3.72 -23.33 18.89
N ALA A 293 -2.42 -22.94 18.89
CA ALA A 293 -1.83 -22.15 19.97
C ALA A 293 -2.43 -20.74 20.09
N PHE A 294 -2.99 -20.18 19.01
CA PHE A 294 -3.48 -18.81 18.91
C PHE A 294 -4.99 -18.72 18.67
N GLN A 295 -5.66 -19.85 18.46
CA GLN A 295 -7.07 -19.91 18.07
C GLN A 295 -7.99 -19.22 19.09
N ASN A 296 -7.75 -19.40 20.39
CA ASN A 296 -8.55 -18.81 21.46
C ASN A 296 -8.22 -17.34 21.77
N ASN A 297 -7.14 -16.82 21.20
CA ASN A 297 -6.65 -15.45 21.39
C ASN A 297 -6.74 -14.66 20.09
N LEU A 298 -5.72 -14.74 19.22
CA LEU A 298 -5.66 -13.99 17.96
C LEU A 298 -6.78 -14.39 16.99
N GLY A 299 -7.23 -15.66 17.03
CA GLY A 299 -8.35 -16.18 16.25
C GLY A 299 -9.74 -15.93 16.88
N ALA A 300 -9.84 -15.17 17.96
CA ALA A 300 -11.11 -14.91 18.62
C ALA A 300 -11.82 -13.67 18.05
N THR A 301 -13.15 -13.75 17.90
CA THR A 301 -14.02 -12.63 17.53
C THR A 301 -14.75 -12.08 18.75
N HIS A 302 -15.05 -10.78 18.72
CA HIS A 302 -15.84 -10.13 19.77
C HIS A 302 -17.31 -10.61 19.70
N LYS A 303 -17.88 -10.99 20.87
CA LYS A 303 -19.21 -11.61 20.94
C LYS A 303 -20.37 -10.72 20.43
N VAL A 304 -20.21 -9.39 20.52
CA VAL A 304 -21.25 -8.42 20.13
C VAL A 304 -20.97 -7.81 18.76
N HIS A 305 -19.70 -7.42 18.52
CA HIS A 305 -19.31 -6.68 17.32
C HIS A 305 -18.78 -7.55 16.19
N ALA A 306 -18.62 -8.87 16.41
CA ALA A 306 -18.01 -9.82 15.48
C ALA A 306 -16.63 -9.40 14.92
N SER A 307 -16.00 -8.38 15.50
CA SER A 307 -14.68 -7.87 15.11
C SER A 307 -13.54 -8.73 15.67
N PRO A 308 -12.38 -8.83 14.99
CA PRO A 308 -11.20 -9.54 15.50
C PRO A 308 -10.45 -8.68 16.53
N HIS A 309 -11.08 -8.38 17.68
CA HIS A 309 -10.65 -7.40 18.68
C HIS A 309 -9.27 -7.69 19.28
N VAL A 310 -8.91 -8.95 19.50
CA VAL A 310 -7.59 -9.31 20.05
C VAL A 310 -6.51 -9.10 18.99
N ALA A 311 -6.77 -9.47 17.75
CA ALA A 311 -5.84 -9.21 16.65
C ALA A 311 -5.67 -7.70 16.41
N SER A 312 -6.76 -6.92 16.48
CA SER A 312 -6.73 -5.45 16.38
C SER A 312 -5.91 -4.82 17.52
N ALA A 313 -6.13 -5.23 18.77
CA ALA A 313 -5.34 -4.75 19.90
C ALA A 313 -3.85 -5.13 19.76
N THR A 314 -3.57 -6.34 19.28
CA THR A 314 -2.19 -6.79 19.01
C THR A 314 -1.54 -5.92 17.94
N GLN A 315 -2.25 -5.59 16.86
CA GLN A 315 -1.75 -4.71 15.81
C GLN A 315 -1.46 -3.31 16.35
N SER A 316 -2.37 -2.71 17.11
CA SER A 316 -2.14 -1.40 17.74
C SER A 316 -0.91 -1.41 18.67
N LEU A 317 -0.70 -2.50 19.42
CA LEU A 317 0.48 -2.65 20.27
C LEU A 317 1.77 -2.74 19.42
N ILE A 318 1.75 -3.49 18.33
CA ILE A 318 2.90 -3.60 17.44
C ILE A 318 3.24 -2.23 16.83
N THR A 319 2.25 -1.49 16.34
CA THR A 319 2.43 -0.14 15.80
C THR A 319 3.00 0.80 16.86
N LEU A 320 2.48 0.76 18.08
CA LEU A 320 3.00 1.57 19.19
C LEU A 320 4.48 1.24 19.49
N VAL A 321 4.84 -0.03 19.53
CA VAL A 321 6.23 -0.46 19.74
C VAL A 321 7.13 0.04 18.61
N ILE A 322 6.71 -0.08 17.35
CA ILE A 322 7.44 0.43 16.19
C ILE A 322 7.67 1.94 16.34
N THR A 323 6.62 2.72 16.61
CA THR A 323 6.71 4.18 16.79
C THR A 323 7.62 4.56 17.97
N ILE A 324 7.56 3.84 19.09
CA ILE A 324 8.47 4.04 20.24
C ILE A 324 9.93 3.82 19.83
N LEU A 325 10.21 2.77 19.05
CA LEU A 325 11.58 2.47 18.59
C LEU A 325 12.13 3.57 17.68
N PHE A 326 11.32 4.10 16.76
CA PHE A 326 11.73 5.23 15.92
C PHE A 326 11.92 6.51 16.75
N TRP A 327 11.01 6.82 17.65
CA TRP A 327 11.14 7.97 18.54
C TRP A 327 12.38 7.88 19.43
N ALA A 328 12.60 6.73 20.07
CA ALA A 328 13.76 6.51 20.95
C ALA A 328 15.10 6.61 20.18
N LYS A 329 15.12 6.19 18.92
CA LYS A 329 16.32 6.21 18.07
C LYS A 329 16.58 7.56 17.44
N MET A 330 15.54 8.26 16.97
CA MET A 330 15.64 9.48 16.13
C MET A 330 15.26 10.76 16.88
N GLY A 331 14.58 10.66 18.02
CA GLY A 331 14.17 11.82 18.84
C GLY A 331 12.96 12.55 18.29
N ASN A 332 12.93 13.88 18.49
CA ASN A 332 11.73 14.71 18.30
C ASN A 332 11.67 15.42 16.94
N ASP A 333 12.64 15.25 16.07
CA ASP A 333 12.62 15.81 14.72
C ASP A 333 11.56 15.08 13.87
N VAL A 334 10.45 15.75 13.59
CA VAL A 334 9.33 15.14 12.87
C VAL A 334 9.70 14.80 11.42
N VAL A 335 10.52 15.59 10.76
CA VAL A 335 10.95 15.32 9.37
C VAL A 335 11.83 14.09 9.33
N GLN A 336 12.82 14.01 10.20
CA GLN A 336 13.72 12.88 10.26
C GLN A 336 13.00 11.64 10.81
N ALA A 337 12.44 11.70 12.00
CA ALA A 337 11.92 10.52 12.69
C ALA A 337 10.63 10.00 12.05
N ALA A 338 9.61 10.84 11.92
CA ALA A 338 8.29 10.41 11.47
C ALA A 338 8.20 10.25 9.94
N TYR A 339 8.69 11.25 9.18
CA TYR A 339 8.50 11.26 7.73
C TYR A 339 9.57 10.44 6.99
N ILE A 340 10.86 10.69 7.21
CA ILE A 340 11.94 10.02 6.46
C ILE A 340 12.11 8.57 6.93
N TYR A 341 12.17 8.35 8.25
CA TYR A 341 12.49 7.02 8.77
C TYR A 341 11.26 6.17 9.02
N GLU A 342 10.30 6.59 9.84
CA GLU A 342 9.15 5.74 10.14
C GLU A 342 8.27 5.54 8.90
N TYR A 343 7.84 6.63 8.26
CA TYR A 343 7.05 6.52 7.04
C TYR A 343 7.87 5.92 5.88
N GLY A 344 8.99 6.54 5.52
CA GLY A 344 9.71 6.19 4.29
C GLY A 344 10.29 4.78 4.32
N VAL A 345 10.97 4.38 5.40
CA VAL A 345 11.59 3.04 5.50
C VAL A 345 10.56 1.93 5.57
N LEU A 346 9.48 2.12 6.35
CA LEU A 346 8.41 1.12 6.47
C LEU A 346 7.58 1.02 5.18
N ALA A 347 7.36 2.14 4.47
CA ALA A 347 6.70 2.12 3.16
C ALA A 347 7.48 1.27 2.14
N VAL A 348 8.81 1.42 2.08
CA VAL A 348 9.66 0.61 1.20
C VAL A 348 9.62 -0.87 1.60
N LEU A 349 9.71 -1.16 2.90
CA LEU A 349 9.63 -2.54 3.42
C LEU A 349 8.29 -3.20 3.05
N GLY A 350 7.19 -2.53 3.34
CA GLY A 350 5.85 -3.04 3.05
C GLY A 350 5.60 -3.22 1.55
N THR A 351 6.01 -2.25 0.72
CA THR A 351 5.82 -2.32 -0.74
C THR A 351 6.64 -3.45 -1.37
N MET A 352 7.88 -3.65 -0.94
CA MET A 352 8.67 -4.80 -1.39
C MET A 352 8.00 -6.12 -1.02
N ALA A 353 7.52 -6.24 0.22
CA ALA A 353 6.86 -7.44 0.70
C ALA A 353 5.58 -7.75 -0.10
N ILE A 354 4.70 -6.76 -0.29
CA ILE A 354 3.42 -6.97 -0.98
C ILE A 354 3.60 -7.24 -2.47
N LEU A 355 4.56 -6.60 -3.15
CA LEU A 355 4.86 -6.88 -4.56
C LEU A 355 5.27 -8.34 -4.80
N LEU A 356 6.09 -8.90 -3.91
CA LEU A 356 6.49 -10.32 -3.99
C LEU A 356 5.29 -11.24 -3.75
N VAL A 357 4.42 -10.91 -2.81
CA VAL A 357 3.18 -11.67 -2.54
C VAL A 357 2.24 -11.60 -3.74
N GLN A 358 2.06 -10.42 -4.35
CA GLN A 358 1.21 -10.25 -5.54
C GLN A 358 1.77 -11.02 -6.74
N ALA A 359 3.09 -11.00 -6.95
CA ALA A 359 3.72 -11.81 -7.99
C ALA A 359 3.49 -13.31 -7.76
N LEU A 360 3.69 -13.78 -6.53
CA LEU A 360 3.43 -15.18 -6.16
C LEU A 360 1.95 -15.54 -6.30
N CYS A 361 1.04 -14.63 -5.97
CA CYS A 361 -0.40 -14.81 -6.17
C CYS A 361 -0.75 -14.97 -7.67
N SER A 362 -0.15 -14.17 -8.55
CA SER A 362 -0.33 -14.35 -10.00
C SER A 362 0.10 -15.74 -10.48
N ILE A 363 1.23 -16.24 -9.97
CA ILE A 363 1.69 -17.60 -10.27
C ILE A 363 0.69 -18.63 -9.71
N ALA A 364 0.16 -18.41 -8.50
CA ALA A 364 -0.85 -19.26 -7.89
C ALA A 364 -2.14 -19.35 -8.71
N VAL A 365 -2.59 -18.21 -9.27
CA VAL A 365 -3.75 -18.15 -10.20
C VAL A 365 -3.50 -19.03 -11.43
N ILE A 366 -2.34 -18.86 -12.08
CA ILE A 366 -1.98 -19.67 -13.24
C ILE A 366 -2.00 -21.16 -12.88
N TRP A 367 -1.39 -21.51 -11.76
CA TRP A 367 -1.30 -22.89 -11.32
C TRP A 367 -2.68 -23.49 -11.01
N TYR A 368 -3.55 -22.74 -10.36
CA TYR A 368 -4.91 -23.16 -10.01
C TYR A 368 -5.76 -23.47 -11.24
N PHE A 369 -5.78 -22.56 -12.23
CA PHE A 369 -6.66 -22.67 -13.39
C PHE A 369 -6.06 -23.49 -14.53
N GLN A 370 -4.76 -23.37 -14.81
CA GLN A 370 -4.14 -23.96 -16.01
C GLN A 370 -3.46 -25.30 -15.72
N VAL A 371 -2.86 -25.47 -14.52
CA VAL A 371 -2.13 -26.70 -14.18
C VAL A 371 -3.02 -27.67 -13.41
N LYS A 372 -3.56 -27.27 -12.27
CA LYS A 372 -4.46 -28.10 -11.46
C LYS A 372 -5.83 -28.27 -12.09
N LYS A 373 -6.27 -27.32 -12.91
CA LYS A 373 -7.58 -27.32 -13.59
C LYS A 373 -8.74 -27.52 -12.62
N VAL A 374 -8.65 -26.95 -11.41
CA VAL A 374 -9.70 -27.05 -10.38
C VAL A 374 -11.04 -26.49 -10.90
N HIS A 375 -10.96 -25.39 -11.66
CA HIS A 375 -12.06 -24.84 -12.42
C HIS A 375 -11.61 -24.52 -13.85
N PRO A 376 -12.51 -24.57 -14.85
CA PRO A 376 -12.18 -24.15 -16.20
C PRO A 376 -11.89 -22.66 -16.23
N GLY A 377 -10.72 -22.28 -16.73
CA GLY A 377 -10.27 -20.90 -16.87
C GLY A 377 -9.88 -20.59 -18.31
N ASN A 378 -10.19 -19.38 -18.76
CA ASN A 378 -9.73 -18.89 -20.05
C ASN A 378 -8.21 -18.62 -19.97
N ILE A 379 -7.44 -19.21 -20.89
CA ILE A 379 -5.98 -19.10 -20.90
C ILE A 379 -5.48 -17.65 -20.97
N VAL A 380 -6.25 -16.74 -21.55
CA VAL A 380 -5.87 -15.32 -21.62
C VAL A 380 -6.01 -14.67 -20.25
N THR A 381 -7.17 -14.80 -19.60
CA THR A 381 -7.48 -14.10 -18.33
C THR A 381 -6.87 -14.77 -17.09
N THR A 382 -6.63 -16.09 -17.13
CA THR A 382 -6.10 -16.82 -15.98
C THR A 382 -4.73 -17.46 -16.25
N GLY A 383 -4.13 -17.20 -17.42
CA GLY A 383 -2.80 -17.64 -17.79
C GLY A 383 -1.91 -16.48 -18.23
N ILE A 384 -2.13 -15.95 -19.45
CA ILE A 384 -1.23 -14.96 -20.08
C ILE A 384 -1.23 -13.64 -19.30
N ILE A 385 -2.39 -13.07 -18.99
CA ILE A 385 -2.50 -11.78 -18.30
C ILE A 385 -1.86 -11.82 -16.90
N PRO A 386 -2.16 -12.81 -16.02
CA PRO A 386 -1.46 -12.93 -14.74
C PRO A 386 0.05 -13.16 -14.89
N ALA A 387 0.52 -13.89 -15.93
CA ALA A 387 1.94 -14.08 -16.18
C ALA A 387 2.65 -12.74 -16.48
N LEU A 388 2.06 -11.92 -17.34
CA LEU A 388 2.58 -10.58 -17.63
C LEU A 388 2.57 -9.68 -16.38
N GLY A 389 1.53 -9.79 -15.55
CA GLY A 389 1.46 -9.12 -14.26
C GLY A 389 2.59 -9.54 -13.32
N ALA A 390 2.83 -10.84 -13.16
CA ALA A 390 3.91 -11.39 -12.34
C ALA A 390 5.29 -10.91 -12.82
N ILE A 391 5.56 -11.01 -14.13
CA ILE A 391 6.83 -10.54 -14.72
C ILE A 391 7.02 -9.05 -14.44
N GLY A 392 5.97 -8.24 -14.65
CA GLY A 392 6.05 -6.81 -14.39
C GLY A 392 6.35 -6.49 -12.93
N MET A 393 5.70 -7.15 -11.96
CA MET A 393 5.94 -6.94 -10.53
C MET A 393 7.34 -7.39 -10.11
N LEU A 394 7.83 -8.52 -10.60
CA LEU A 394 9.21 -8.98 -10.36
C LEU A 394 10.23 -8.01 -10.98
N TYR A 395 9.93 -7.44 -12.14
CA TYR A 395 10.77 -6.41 -12.75
C TYR A 395 10.83 -5.14 -11.89
N VAL A 396 9.70 -4.70 -11.31
CA VAL A 396 9.70 -3.55 -10.38
C VAL A 396 10.50 -3.85 -9.10
N CYS A 397 10.40 -5.08 -8.57
CA CYS A 397 11.27 -5.50 -7.47
C CYS A 397 12.74 -5.42 -7.87
N TYR A 398 13.10 -5.89 -9.07
CA TYR A 398 14.46 -5.78 -9.58
C TYR A 398 14.92 -4.31 -9.69
N LEU A 399 14.08 -3.41 -10.20
CA LEU A 399 14.37 -1.97 -10.28
C LEU A 399 14.62 -1.38 -8.89
N LEU A 400 13.81 -1.76 -7.88
CA LEU A 400 14.03 -1.34 -6.50
C LEU A 400 15.38 -1.84 -5.98
N PHE A 401 15.69 -3.13 -6.13
CA PHE A 401 16.97 -3.69 -5.68
C PHE A 401 18.17 -3.01 -6.33
N SER A 402 18.08 -2.74 -7.64
CA SER A 402 19.16 -2.08 -8.38
C SER A 402 19.37 -0.61 -7.99
N ASN A 403 18.35 0.03 -7.39
CA ASN A 403 18.34 1.44 -7.02
C ASN A 403 18.03 1.65 -5.52
N LEU A 404 18.33 0.65 -4.67
CA LEU A 404 17.92 0.65 -3.27
C LEU A 404 18.47 1.85 -2.49
N SER A 405 19.74 2.24 -2.74
CA SER A 405 20.34 3.41 -2.09
C SER A 405 19.62 4.72 -2.45
N PHE A 406 19.20 4.85 -3.70
CA PHE A 406 18.45 6.02 -4.15
C PHE A 406 17.04 6.06 -3.53
N ALA A 407 16.34 4.92 -3.51
CA ALA A 407 15.00 4.82 -2.92
C ALA A 407 14.95 5.17 -1.42
N GLY A 408 16.05 4.89 -0.71
CA GLY A 408 16.17 5.21 0.72
C GLY A 408 16.49 6.65 1.03
N GLY A 409 16.94 7.44 0.04
CA GLY A 409 17.34 8.83 0.26
C GLY A 409 18.23 8.99 1.50
N ALA A 410 17.84 9.90 2.40
CA ALA A 410 18.57 10.14 3.65
C ALA A 410 18.60 8.92 4.59
N ALA A 411 17.65 8.00 4.51
CA ALA A 411 17.59 6.79 5.32
C ALA A 411 18.45 5.64 4.77
N SER A 412 18.97 5.73 3.52
CA SER A 412 19.67 4.64 2.82
C SER A 412 20.91 4.11 3.57
N GLY A 413 21.57 4.96 4.35
CA GLY A 413 22.71 4.59 5.19
C GLY A 413 22.36 3.79 6.43
N SER A 414 21.08 3.79 6.86
CA SER A 414 20.65 3.13 8.09
C SER A 414 20.70 1.61 7.99
N LEU A 415 21.00 0.96 9.13
CA LEU A 415 21.00 -0.50 9.21
C LEU A 415 19.63 -1.09 8.88
N LEU A 416 18.55 -0.50 9.42
CA LEU A 416 17.20 -0.99 9.19
C LEU A 416 16.85 -0.98 7.69
N TYR A 417 17.20 0.09 6.97
CA TYR A 417 16.95 0.19 5.54
C TYR A 417 17.70 -0.90 4.75
N LYS A 418 18.99 -1.12 5.07
CA LYS A 418 19.80 -2.17 4.44
C LYS A 418 19.29 -3.58 4.73
N LEU A 419 18.60 -3.77 5.85
CA LEU A 419 18.04 -5.06 6.24
C LEU A 419 16.69 -5.37 5.60
N ILE A 420 16.03 -4.44 4.91
CA ILE A 420 14.70 -4.63 4.29
C ILE A 420 14.61 -5.95 3.50
N PRO A 421 15.49 -6.24 2.52
CA PRO A 421 15.40 -7.48 1.75
C PRO A 421 15.53 -8.73 2.61
N TYR A 422 16.40 -8.66 3.62
CA TYR A 422 16.64 -9.78 4.54
C TYR A 422 15.46 -10.02 5.48
N ILE A 423 14.78 -8.96 5.94
CA ILE A 423 13.56 -9.06 6.76
C ILE A 423 12.47 -9.76 5.97
N VAL A 424 12.23 -9.35 4.72
CA VAL A 424 11.21 -9.98 3.86
C VAL A 424 11.58 -11.44 3.58
N GLY A 425 12.84 -11.72 3.24
CA GLY A 425 13.34 -13.08 2.99
C GLY A 425 13.25 -13.97 4.22
N ALA A 426 13.63 -13.47 5.40
CA ALA A 426 13.55 -14.20 6.66
C ALA A 426 12.08 -14.51 7.04
N THR A 427 11.17 -13.55 6.86
CA THR A 427 9.74 -13.76 7.11
C THR A 427 9.17 -14.85 6.19
N ALA A 428 9.51 -14.84 4.91
CA ALA A 428 9.11 -15.89 3.99
C ALA A 428 9.68 -17.25 4.40
N LEU A 429 10.94 -17.31 4.78
CA LEU A 429 11.62 -18.55 5.21
C LEU A 429 11.00 -19.10 6.50
N ILE A 430 10.66 -18.25 7.48
CA ILE A 430 9.96 -18.65 8.70
C ILE A 430 8.63 -19.29 8.35
N GLY A 431 7.86 -18.72 7.41
CA GLY A 431 6.59 -19.29 6.96
C GLY A 431 6.77 -20.65 6.28
N LEU A 432 7.76 -20.76 5.37
CA LEU A 432 8.09 -22.02 4.70
C LEU A 432 8.48 -23.12 5.70
N LEU A 433 9.45 -22.84 6.56
CA LEU A 433 9.98 -23.81 7.53
C LEU A 433 8.93 -24.14 8.59
N GLY A 434 8.17 -23.16 9.08
CA GLY A 434 7.09 -23.38 10.04
C GLY A 434 6.01 -24.30 9.48
N CYS A 435 5.58 -24.08 8.24
CA CYS A 435 4.59 -24.94 7.60
C CYS A 435 5.14 -26.34 7.31
N LEU A 436 6.41 -26.49 6.93
CA LEU A 436 7.05 -27.79 6.75
C LEU A 436 7.17 -28.55 8.10
N TYR A 437 7.47 -27.83 9.19
CA TYR A 437 7.47 -28.40 10.53
C TYR A 437 6.08 -28.91 10.92
N ILE A 438 5.03 -28.09 10.70
CA ILE A 438 3.64 -28.53 10.93
C ILE A 438 3.31 -29.76 10.10
N LYS A 439 3.68 -29.78 8.82
CA LYS A 439 3.47 -30.95 7.95
C LYS A 439 4.08 -32.23 8.52
N SER A 440 5.24 -32.14 9.16
CA SER A 440 5.94 -33.29 9.72
C SER A 440 5.37 -33.76 11.08
N ARG A 441 4.82 -32.83 11.89
CA ARG A 441 4.34 -33.10 13.25
C ARG A 441 2.84 -33.33 13.36
N ASP A 442 2.08 -32.56 12.56
CA ASP A 442 0.62 -32.63 12.54
C ASP A 442 0.10 -32.54 11.08
N PRO A 443 0.05 -33.66 10.36
CA PRO A 443 -0.46 -33.71 9.00
C PRO A 443 -1.94 -33.29 8.88
N ALA A 444 -2.75 -33.47 9.94
CA ALA A 444 -4.16 -33.08 9.94
C ALA A 444 -4.29 -31.56 9.98
N LEU A 445 -3.53 -30.87 10.85
CA LEU A 445 -3.45 -29.41 10.89
C LEU A 445 -2.92 -28.86 9.55
N TYR A 446 -1.86 -29.49 8.99
CA TYR A 446 -1.32 -29.07 7.70
C TYR A 446 -2.38 -29.07 6.58
N GLN A 447 -3.27 -30.05 6.54
CA GLN A 447 -4.34 -30.13 5.52
C GLN A 447 -5.37 -28.99 5.65
N ARG A 448 -5.54 -28.44 6.85
CA ARG A 448 -6.48 -27.34 7.13
C ARG A 448 -5.92 -25.95 6.80
N ILE A 449 -4.58 -25.80 6.78
CA ILE A 449 -3.90 -24.51 6.52
C ILE A 449 -4.35 -23.92 5.18
N GLY A 450 -4.81 -22.66 5.20
CA GLY A 450 -5.30 -21.91 4.04
C GLY A 450 -6.61 -22.42 3.45
N ARG A 451 -7.32 -23.29 4.17
CA ARG A 451 -8.62 -23.87 3.76
C ARG A 451 -9.76 -23.55 4.73
N THR A 452 -9.49 -22.90 5.84
CA THR A 452 -10.50 -22.50 6.81
C THR A 452 -11.33 -21.35 6.19
N VAL A 453 -12.38 -21.73 5.50
CA VAL A 453 -13.31 -20.88 4.78
C VAL A 453 -14.70 -21.16 5.35
N LEU A 454 -15.56 -20.22 5.33
CA LEU A 454 -17.03 -20.14 5.45
C LEU A 454 -17.86 -21.42 5.74
N GLU A 455 -17.31 -22.63 5.70
CA GLU A 455 -18.04 -23.84 6.10
C GLU A 455 -18.49 -23.76 7.57
N ASP A 456 -17.70 -23.08 8.44
CA ASP A 456 -18.07 -22.90 9.86
C ASP A 456 -19.12 -21.81 10.10
N ALA A 457 -19.40 -20.93 9.12
CA ALA A 457 -20.39 -19.86 9.26
C ALA A 457 -21.81 -20.32 8.91
N HIS A 458 -21.96 -21.32 8.05
CA HIS A 458 -23.26 -21.88 7.68
C HIS A 458 -23.76 -23.00 8.62
N GLU A 459 -22.90 -23.53 9.50
CA GLU A 459 -23.32 -24.53 10.50
C GLU A 459 -23.78 -23.88 11.83
N ARG A 460 -23.81 -22.55 11.95
CA ARG A 460 -24.20 -21.83 13.18
C ARG A 460 -25.55 -21.12 13.11
N ASP A 461 -26.30 -21.29 12.03
CA ASP A 461 -27.71 -20.87 11.90
C ASP A 461 -28.65 -22.14 12.01
#